data_78e44b3f0e72fce957c6aaafb209f25f
#
_entry.id   78e44b3f0e72fce957c6aaafb209f25f
#
_cell.length_a   1.000
_cell.length_b   1.000
_cell.length_c   1.000
_cell.angle_alpha   90.00
_cell.angle_beta   90.00
_cell.angle_gamma   90.00
#
_symmetry.space_group_name_H-M   'P 1'
#
loop_
_entity.id
_entity.type
_entity.pdbx_description
1 polymer ?
#
loop_
_entity_poly.entity_id
_entity_poly.type
_entity_poly.pdbx_seq_one_letter_code
_entity_poly.pdbx_strand_id
1 'polypeptide(L)'
;MPDYTAYQKSISNELISIKDRVRNFIDDRHWGEDGRYKEIILSHALRQHLPESVSVGTGFVVNNNSLTKQIDIIVYRNDFPLMFKQDDFIIAPSESVLGIIEVKSKITAQVGEKAIRNATENGRIIGRNIFNGIFAFESQNECFNNPCLRNELANSAGIVNHLCFGADIFLKYWETSYPRINPCTQDSYAVYQIEKLAFGYFISNLIEDIHIALHGQQLPNALNRMFYPIEGTKEAHKKADIAVVER
;
A
#
# COMPACT_ATOMS: atom_id res chain seq x y z
N MET A 1 -8.77 -29.15 3.67
CA MET A 1 -7.62 -28.24 3.89
C MET A 1 -8.12 -26.85 3.60
N PRO A 2 -7.78 -25.79 4.39
CA PRO A 2 -8.23 -24.42 4.08
C PRO A 2 -7.75 -23.99 2.69
N ASP A 3 -8.63 -23.35 1.94
CA ASP A 3 -8.31 -22.74 0.64
C ASP A 3 -7.95 -21.26 0.84
N TYR A 4 -6.68 -21.00 1.09
CA TYR A 4 -6.17 -19.65 1.32
C TYR A 4 -6.20 -18.78 0.05
N THR A 5 -6.13 -19.39 -1.13
CA THR A 5 -6.25 -18.66 -2.40
C THR A 5 -7.65 -18.12 -2.59
N ALA A 6 -8.67 -18.96 -2.37
CA ALA A 6 -10.06 -18.51 -2.39
C ALA A 6 -10.34 -17.44 -1.34
N TYR A 7 -9.77 -17.59 -0.13
CA TYR A 7 -9.86 -16.59 0.94
C TYR A 7 -9.29 -15.23 0.51
N GLN A 8 -8.07 -15.19 -0.01
CA GLN A 8 -7.44 -13.93 -0.46
C GLN A 8 -8.18 -13.31 -1.67
N LYS A 9 -8.66 -14.14 -2.60
CA LYS A 9 -9.50 -13.67 -3.71
C LYS A 9 -10.84 -13.11 -3.21
N SER A 10 -11.39 -13.63 -2.11
CA SER A 10 -12.63 -13.11 -1.53
C SER A 10 -12.47 -11.69 -1.00
N ILE A 11 -11.32 -11.32 -0.43
CA ILE A 11 -11.00 -9.96 -0.01
C ILE A 11 -11.08 -9.00 -1.21
N SER A 12 -10.47 -9.38 -2.34
CA SER A 12 -10.53 -8.57 -3.56
C SER A 12 -11.96 -8.43 -4.09
N ASN A 13 -12.72 -9.52 -4.10
CA ASN A 13 -14.11 -9.51 -4.56
C ASN A 13 -14.99 -8.65 -3.64
N GLU A 14 -14.79 -8.69 -2.34
CA GLU A 14 -15.51 -7.87 -1.36
C GLU A 14 -15.24 -6.37 -1.58
N LEU A 15 -13.97 -5.97 -1.67
CA LEU A 15 -13.58 -4.57 -1.91
C LEU A 15 -14.16 -4.04 -3.24
N ILE A 16 -14.13 -4.85 -4.31
CA ILE A 16 -14.73 -4.50 -5.60
C ILE A 16 -16.25 -4.39 -5.46
N SER A 17 -16.91 -5.34 -4.80
CA SER A 17 -18.36 -5.35 -4.64
C SER A 17 -18.86 -4.13 -3.84
N ILE A 18 -18.17 -3.77 -2.75
CA ILE A 18 -18.54 -2.60 -1.95
C ILE A 18 -18.32 -1.32 -2.74
N LYS A 19 -17.20 -1.20 -3.45
CA LYS A 19 -16.90 -0.07 -4.35
C LYS A 19 -18.02 0.12 -5.39
N ASP A 20 -18.41 -0.95 -6.08
CA ASP A 20 -19.40 -0.90 -7.15
C ASP A 20 -20.81 -0.62 -6.63
N ARG A 21 -21.14 -1.10 -5.42
CA ARG A 21 -22.43 -0.84 -4.77
C ARG A 21 -22.72 0.65 -4.63
N VAL A 22 -21.73 1.44 -4.22
CA VAL A 22 -21.92 2.90 -4.09
C VAL A 22 -21.95 3.57 -5.45
N ARG A 23 -21.09 3.16 -6.38
CA ARG A 23 -21.10 3.70 -7.75
C ARG A 23 -22.46 3.54 -8.43
N ASN A 24 -23.22 2.50 -8.09
CA ASN A 24 -24.58 2.29 -8.63
C ASN A 24 -25.61 3.31 -8.10
N PHE A 25 -25.31 4.04 -7.01
CA PHE A 25 -26.20 5.07 -6.47
C PHE A 25 -25.70 6.49 -6.73
N ILE A 26 -24.40 6.68 -6.89
CA ILE A 26 -23.77 7.98 -7.11
C ILE A 26 -23.47 8.11 -8.60
N ASP A 27 -24.18 9.01 -9.28
CA ASP A 27 -23.95 9.33 -10.70
C ASP A 27 -22.53 9.89 -10.87
N ASP A 28 -21.94 9.78 -12.06
CA ASP A 28 -20.58 10.24 -12.42
C ASP A 28 -20.28 11.72 -12.12
N ARG A 29 -21.27 12.48 -11.64
CA ARG A 29 -21.17 13.88 -11.28
C ARG A 29 -20.52 14.18 -9.91
N HIS A 30 -20.28 13.17 -9.08
CA HIS A 30 -19.81 13.33 -7.69
C HIS A 30 -18.44 12.67 -7.43
N TRP A 31 -17.47 12.90 -8.31
CA TRP A 31 -16.13 12.29 -8.25
C TRP A 31 -15.37 12.53 -6.93
N GLY A 32 -15.57 13.65 -6.26
CA GLY A 32 -14.93 13.93 -4.96
C GLY A 32 -15.42 13.01 -3.86
N GLU A 33 -16.72 12.76 -3.81
CA GLU A 33 -17.34 11.86 -2.83
C GLU A 33 -16.96 10.39 -3.11
N ASP A 34 -16.86 10.00 -4.40
CA ASP A 34 -16.40 8.67 -4.80
C ASP A 34 -14.97 8.38 -4.30
N GLY A 35 -14.07 9.36 -4.36
CA GLY A 35 -12.70 9.24 -3.83
C GLY A 35 -12.69 8.99 -2.32
N ARG A 36 -13.36 9.85 -1.55
CA ARG A 36 -13.45 9.74 -0.10
C ARG A 36 -14.09 8.43 0.36
N TYR A 37 -15.11 7.98 -0.36
CA TYR A 37 -15.74 6.70 -0.05
C TYR A 37 -14.77 5.52 -0.19
N LYS A 38 -13.88 5.54 -1.18
CA LYS A 38 -12.86 4.48 -1.37
C LYS A 38 -11.81 4.47 -0.26
N GLU A 39 -11.45 5.63 0.26
CA GLU A 39 -10.61 5.73 1.46
C GLU A 39 -11.30 5.07 2.67
N ILE A 40 -12.60 5.31 2.85
CA ILE A 40 -13.40 4.69 3.92
C ILE A 40 -13.48 3.16 3.74
N ILE A 41 -13.72 2.67 2.53
CA ILE A 41 -13.76 1.22 2.25
C ILE A 41 -12.44 0.56 2.65
N LEU A 42 -11.31 1.12 2.18
CA LEU A 42 -10.01 0.54 2.48
C LEU A 42 -9.69 0.65 3.98
N SER A 43 -9.95 1.78 4.62
CA SER A 43 -9.76 1.96 6.07
C SER A 43 -10.55 0.95 6.87
N HIS A 44 -11.81 0.69 6.48
CA HIS A 44 -12.65 -0.31 7.14
C HIS A 44 -12.08 -1.74 6.97
N ALA A 45 -11.67 -2.11 5.77
CA ALA A 45 -11.04 -3.40 5.52
C ALA A 45 -9.74 -3.56 6.32
N LEU A 46 -8.90 -2.53 6.38
CA LEU A 46 -7.66 -2.58 7.17
C LEU A 46 -7.92 -2.80 8.66
N ARG A 47 -8.92 -2.12 9.23
CA ARG A 47 -9.29 -2.29 10.66
C ARG A 47 -9.70 -3.71 11.02
N GLN A 48 -10.21 -4.50 10.07
CA GLN A 48 -10.57 -5.90 10.30
C GLN A 48 -9.35 -6.83 10.41
N HIS A 49 -8.20 -6.41 9.87
CA HIS A 49 -7.00 -7.23 9.79
C HIS A 49 -5.88 -6.76 10.73
N LEU A 50 -5.94 -5.52 11.22
CA LEU A 50 -4.90 -4.95 12.09
C LEU A 50 -5.10 -5.35 13.55
N PRO A 51 -4.02 -5.52 14.33
CA PRO A 51 -4.11 -5.79 15.75
C PRO A 51 -4.67 -4.57 16.52
N GLU A 52 -5.25 -4.80 17.70
CA GLU A 52 -5.85 -3.75 18.56
C GLU A 52 -4.83 -2.66 18.99
N SER A 53 -3.54 -3.00 19.00
CA SER A 53 -2.46 -2.04 19.30
C SER A 53 -2.22 -1.00 18.21
N VAL A 54 -2.94 -1.12 17.07
CA VAL A 54 -2.78 -0.28 15.88
C VAL A 54 -4.12 0.31 15.47
N SER A 55 -4.10 1.57 15.06
CA SER A 55 -5.27 2.28 14.56
C SER A 55 -5.04 2.86 13.17
N VAL A 56 -6.16 3.22 12.54
CA VAL A 56 -6.21 3.83 11.21
C VAL A 56 -6.92 5.17 11.30
N GLY A 57 -6.31 6.20 10.75
CA GLY A 57 -6.87 7.56 10.63
C GLY A 57 -6.54 8.20 9.29
N THR A 58 -6.95 9.43 9.09
CA THR A 58 -6.63 10.31 7.97
C THR A 58 -6.13 11.65 8.50
N GLY A 59 -5.32 12.38 7.76
CA GLY A 59 -4.87 13.72 8.19
C GLY A 59 -3.40 13.97 7.93
N PHE A 60 -2.65 14.34 8.97
CA PHE A 60 -1.29 14.85 8.81
C PHE A 60 -0.30 14.18 9.75
N VAL A 61 0.96 14.15 9.33
CA VAL A 61 2.08 13.72 10.18
C VAL A 61 3.04 14.87 10.38
N VAL A 62 3.46 15.08 11.62
CA VAL A 62 4.46 16.08 12.02
C VAL A 62 5.77 15.39 12.33
N ASN A 63 6.86 15.90 11.77
CA ASN A 63 8.21 15.51 12.14
C ASN A 63 9.03 16.79 12.36
N ASN A 64 9.42 17.04 13.62
CA ASN A 64 10.03 18.30 14.04
C ASN A 64 9.19 19.51 13.60
N ASN A 65 9.73 20.37 12.73
CA ASN A 65 9.06 21.57 12.23
C ASN A 65 8.42 21.36 10.84
N SER A 66 8.34 20.12 10.37
CA SER A 66 7.80 19.78 9.06
C SER A 66 6.45 19.08 9.18
N LEU A 67 5.53 19.43 8.29
CA LEU A 67 4.19 18.86 8.19
C LEU A 67 4.03 18.20 6.82
N THR A 68 3.51 16.98 6.77
CA THR A 68 3.17 16.31 5.51
C THR A 68 2.04 17.04 4.77
N LYS A 69 1.84 16.73 3.50
CA LYS A 69 0.54 16.94 2.86
C LYS A 69 -0.48 16.02 3.54
N GLN A 70 -1.77 16.29 3.31
CA GLN A 70 -2.83 15.40 3.78
C GLN A 70 -2.59 13.98 3.25
N ILE A 71 -2.74 13.01 4.12
CA ILE A 71 -2.56 11.59 3.84
C ILE A 71 -3.93 10.92 3.95
N ASP A 72 -4.28 10.13 2.95
CA ASP A 72 -5.58 9.46 2.87
C ASP A 72 -5.75 8.45 4.00
N ILE A 73 -4.72 7.63 4.27
CA ILE A 73 -4.72 6.65 5.37
C ILE A 73 -3.38 6.70 6.11
N ILE A 74 -3.45 6.90 7.42
CA ILE A 74 -2.33 6.82 8.36
C ILE A 74 -2.56 5.63 9.27
N VAL A 75 -1.62 4.69 9.29
CA VAL A 75 -1.61 3.55 10.22
C VAL A 75 -0.64 3.88 11.34
N TYR A 76 -1.11 3.87 12.58
CA TYR A 76 -0.34 4.32 13.73
C TYR A 76 -0.54 3.44 14.96
N ARG A 77 0.44 3.44 15.86
CA ARG A 77 0.42 2.68 17.11
C ARG A 77 -0.37 3.41 18.19
N ASN A 78 -1.17 2.66 18.96
CA ASN A 78 -2.08 3.22 19.98
C ASN A 78 -1.38 3.57 21.30
N ASP A 79 -0.19 3.05 21.54
CA ASP A 79 0.61 3.31 22.77
C ASP A 79 1.44 4.60 22.69
N PHE A 80 1.26 5.41 21.63
CA PHE A 80 1.92 6.69 21.44
C PHE A 80 0.89 7.83 21.39
N PRO A 81 1.13 8.96 22.08
CA PRO A 81 0.20 10.08 22.08
C PRO A 81 0.10 10.74 20.71
N LEU A 82 -1.11 11.09 20.29
CA LEU A 82 -1.34 11.93 19.12
C LEU A 82 -1.35 13.40 19.52
N MET A 83 -0.97 14.29 18.60
CA MET A 83 -1.05 15.74 18.80
C MET A 83 -2.50 16.23 18.73
N PHE A 84 -3.31 15.60 17.88
CA PHE A 84 -4.75 15.88 17.74
C PHE A 84 -5.48 14.65 17.23
N LYS A 85 -6.71 14.44 17.72
CA LYS A 85 -7.63 13.41 17.22
C LYS A 85 -9.07 13.88 17.37
N GLN A 86 -9.81 13.79 16.27
CA GLN A 86 -11.26 13.93 16.24
C GLN A 86 -11.81 12.92 15.23
N ASP A 87 -12.55 11.95 15.71
CA ASP A 87 -13.01 10.81 14.92
C ASP A 87 -11.84 10.13 14.19
N ASP A 88 -11.89 10.07 12.86
CA ASP A 88 -10.82 9.52 12.02
C ASP A 88 -9.74 10.55 11.63
N PHE A 89 -9.99 11.84 11.86
CA PHE A 89 -9.00 12.87 11.57
C PHE A 89 -7.97 12.99 12.67
N ILE A 90 -6.68 12.91 12.30
CA ILE A 90 -5.58 12.94 13.24
C ILE A 90 -4.44 13.87 12.79
N ILE A 91 -3.70 14.37 13.77
CA ILE A 91 -2.34 14.90 13.57
C ILE A 91 -1.42 14.04 14.43
N ALA A 92 -0.58 13.26 13.77
CA ALA A 92 0.27 12.26 14.38
C ALA A 92 1.74 12.68 14.40
N PRO A 93 2.49 12.47 15.48
CA PRO A 93 3.96 12.57 15.43
C PRO A 93 4.52 11.41 14.59
N SER A 94 5.61 11.66 13.86
CA SER A 94 6.23 10.66 12.95
C SER A 94 6.58 9.36 13.67
N GLU A 95 6.91 9.42 14.96
CA GLU A 95 7.30 8.27 15.79
C GLU A 95 6.15 7.27 16.00
N SER A 96 4.90 7.74 15.95
CA SER A 96 3.73 6.89 16.09
C SER A 96 3.34 6.17 14.80
N VAL A 97 3.82 6.63 13.64
CA VAL A 97 3.38 6.16 12.32
C VAL A 97 4.07 4.85 11.95
N LEU A 98 3.29 3.85 11.59
CA LEU A 98 3.73 2.55 11.09
C LEU A 98 3.60 2.43 9.58
N GLY A 99 2.63 3.17 9.00
CA GLY A 99 2.44 3.18 7.56
C GLY A 99 1.58 4.34 7.11
N ILE A 100 1.72 4.69 5.82
CA ILE A 100 0.88 5.64 5.11
C ILE A 100 0.43 5.04 3.79
N ILE A 101 -0.79 5.37 3.37
CA ILE A 101 -1.34 4.87 2.11
C ILE A 101 -2.04 6.01 1.37
N GLU A 102 -1.68 6.20 0.13
CA GLU A 102 -2.38 7.04 -0.83
C GLU A 102 -3.41 6.19 -1.58
N VAL A 103 -4.67 6.60 -1.60
CA VAL A 103 -5.77 5.84 -2.20
C VAL A 103 -6.20 6.48 -3.52
N LYS A 104 -6.39 5.68 -4.55
CA LYS A 104 -6.87 6.15 -5.85
C LYS A 104 -8.04 5.30 -6.34
N SER A 105 -9.06 5.96 -6.84
CA SER A 105 -10.18 5.28 -7.49
C SER A 105 -9.72 4.50 -8.71
N LYS A 106 -8.95 5.17 -9.57
CA LYS A 106 -8.36 4.60 -10.77
C LYS A 106 -6.98 5.17 -11.01
N ILE A 107 -6.02 4.31 -11.30
CA ILE A 107 -4.67 4.73 -11.63
C ILE A 107 -4.46 4.73 -13.14
N THR A 108 -3.98 5.85 -13.64
CA THR A 108 -3.44 6.04 -14.99
C THR A 108 -1.97 6.42 -14.84
N ALA A 109 -1.20 6.50 -15.93
CA ALA A 109 0.19 6.92 -15.84
C ALA A 109 0.36 8.27 -15.14
N GLN A 110 -0.45 9.27 -15.52
CA GLN A 110 -0.39 10.63 -14.95
C GLN A 110 -0.83 10.67 -13.48
N VAL A 111 -1.92 9.96 -13.13
CA VAL A 111 -2.40 9.88 -11.74
C VAL A 111 -1.37 9.17 -10.86
N GLY A 112 -0.76 8.09 -11.38
CA GLY A 112 0.27 7.33 -10.70
C GLY A 112 1.53 8.14 -10.43
N GLU A 113 2.02 8.87 -11.43
CA GLU A 113 3.16 9.78 -11.29
C GLU A 113 2.94 10.78 -10.14
N LYS A 114 1.79 11.45 -10.12
CA LYS A 114 1.46 12.42 -9.06
C LYS A 114 1.32 11.74 -7.68
N ALA A 115 0.69 10.57 -7.63
CA ALA A 115 0.52 9.83 -6.38
C ALA A 115 1.87 9.39 -5.79
N ILE A 116 2.77 8.85 -6.63
CA ILE A 116 4.13 8.44 -6.22
C ILE A 116 4.90 9.66 -5.70
N ARG A 117 4.85 10.79 -6.38
CA ARG A 117 5.53 12.02 -5.96
C ARG A 117 5.02 12.50 -4.60
N ASN A 118 3.71 12.58 -4.40
CA ASN A 118 3.13 12.98 -3.11
C ASN A 118 3.49 12.02 -1.97
N ALA A 119 3.34 10.70 -2.21
CA ALA A 119 3.70 9.69 -1.21
C ALA A 119 5.21 9.71 -0.88
N THR A 120 6.08 9.99 -1.88
CA THR A 120 7.51 10.16 -1.68
C THR A 120 7.82 11.38 -0.82
N GLU A 121 7.20 12.54 -1.10
CA GLU A 121 7.37 13.75 -0.30
C GLU A 121 6.91 13.53 1.14
N ASN A 122 5.75 12.93 1.36
CA ASN A 122 5.25 12.59 2.68
C ASN A 122 6.20 11.63 3.42
N GLY A 123 6.69 10.58 2.74
CA GLY A 123 7.65 9.65 3.32
C GLY A 123 8.98 10.31 3.71
N ARG A 124 9.50 11.26 2.91
CA ARG A 124 10.69 12.04 3.24
C ARG A 124 10.50 12.91 4.49
N ILE A 125 9.35 13.53 4.64
CA ILE A 125 9.03 14.33 5.84
C ILE A 125 8.96 13.43 7.06
N ILE A 126 8.32 12.25 6.97
CA ILE A 126 8.26 11.28 8.06
C ILE A 126 9.67 10.81 8.48
N GLY A 127 10.59 10.67 7.52
CA GLY A 127 12.02 10.46 7.78
C GLY A 127 12.37 9.12 8.39
N ARG A 128 11.49 8.12 8.27
CA ARG A 128 11.65 6.76 8.79
C ARG A 128 11.28 5.74 7.72
N ASN A 129 11.86 4.54 7.81
CA ASN A 129 11.40 3.43 7.01
C ASN A 129 10.09 2.90 7.59
N ILE A 130 9.01 3.09 6.84
CA ILE A 130 7.65 2.68 7.17
C ILE A 130 7.00 2.02 5.95
N PHE A 131 5.89 1.35 6.13
CA PHE A 131 5.05 0.98 5.00
C PHE A 131 4.55 2.26 4.31
N ASN A 132 4.91 2.49 3.06
CA ASN A 132 4.45 3.64 2.28
C ASN A 132 3.86 3.13 0.98
N GLY A 133 2.53 3.07 0.95
CA GLY A 133 1.79 2.38 -0.09
C GLY A 133 0.94 3.27 -0.97
N ILE A 134 0.71 2.81 -2.21
CA ILE A 134 -0.32 3.36 -3.10
C ILE A 134 -1.32 2.25 -3.41
N PHE A 135 -2.58 2.49 -3.08
CA PHE A 135 -3.67 1.55 -3.34
C PHE A 135 -4.64 2.12 -4.37
N ALA A 136 -4.73 1.49 -5.53
CA ALA A 136 -5.67 1.86 -6.57
C ALA A 136 -6.70 0.74 -6.79
N PHE A 137 -7.99 1.06 -6.68
CA PHE A 137 -9.07 0.11 -6.90
C PHE A 137 -9.17 -0.37 -8.35
N GLU A 138 -8.83 0.50 -9.29
CA GLU A 138 -8.81 0.21 -10.72
C GLU A 138 -7.50 0.68 -11.35
N SER A 139 -7.10 0.02 -12.43
CA SER A 139 -5.91 0.37 -13.18
C SER A 139 -6.23 0.49 -14.67
N GLN A 140 -5.60 1.45 -15.32
CA GLN A 140 -5.48 1.42 -16.77
C GLN A 140 -4.47 0.33 -17.15
N ASN A 141 -4.77 -0.45 -18.17
CA ASN A 141 -3.91 -1.55 -18.61
C ASN A 141 -2.45 -1.10 -18.75
N GLU A 142 -1.56 -1.85 -18.11
CA GLU A 142 -0.10 -1.69 -18.21
C GLU A 142 0.44 -0.27 -17.94
N CYS A 143 -0.26 0.54 -17.14
CA CYS A 143 0.20 1.90 -16.82
C CYS A 143 1.60 1.91 -16.17
N PHE A 144 2.01 0.81 -15.53
CA PHE A 144 3.35 0.62 -14.95
C PHE A 144 4.47 0.56 -16.01
N ASN A 145 4.15 0.35 -17.30
CA ASN A 145 5.11 0.41 -18.40
C ASN A 145 5.39 1.83 -18.89
N ASN A 146 4.60 2.82 -18.43
CA ASN A 146 4.80 4.21 -18.82
C ASN A 146 6.14 4.75 -18.28
N PRO A 147 6.98 5.36 -19.13
CA PRO A 147 8.31 5.85 -18.72
C PRO A 147 8.27 6.89 -17.60
N CYS A 148 7.29 7.81 -17.60
CA CYS A 148 7.17 8.84 -16.57
C CYS A 148 6.87 8.21 -15.19
N LEU A 149 5.94 7.25 -15.14
CA LEU A 149 5.63 6.54 -13.91
C LEU A 149 6.83 5.74 -13.41
N ARG A 150 7.54 5.03 -14.31
CA ARG A 150 8.75 4.29 -13.95
C ARG A 150 9.85 5.20 -13.42
N ASN A 151 10.04 6.37 -14.01
CA ASN A 151 11.02 7.35 -13.55
C ASN A 151 10.66 7.89 -12.15
N GLU A 152 9.39 8.15 -11.88
CA GLU A 152 8.97 8.57 -10.52
C GLU A 152 9.16 7.46 -9.48
N LEU A 153 8.92 6.20 -9.83
CA LEU A 153 9.26 5.07 -8.96
C LEU A 153 10.75 4.99 -8.69
N ALA A 154 11.57 5.08 -9.74
CA ALA A 154 13.02 5.09 -9.59
C ALA A 154 13.50 6.26 -8.70
N ASN A 155 12.94 7.46 -8.90
CA ASN A 155 13.25 8.66 -8.11
C ASN A 155 12.77 8.57 -6.64
N SER A 156 11.77 7.75 -6.35
CA SER A 156 11.33 7.52 -4.98
C SER A 156 12.33 6.72 -4.15
N ALA A 157 13.23 5.98 -4.83
CA ALA A 157 14.32 5.22 -4.22
C ALA A 157 13.85 4.33 -3.05
N GLY A 158 12.71 3.64 -3.22
CA GLY A 158 12.14 2.74 -2.22
C GLY A 158 11.34 3.43 -1.11
N ILE A 159 11.30 4.77 -1.05
CA ILE A 159 10.45 5.48 -0.07
C ILE A 159 8.99 5.10 -0.24
N VAL A 160 8.48 5.01 -1.47
CA VAL A 160 7.22 4.32 -1.78
C VAL A 160 7.58 2.87 -2.03
N ASN A 161 7.12 1.95 -1.19
CA ASN A 161 7.63 0.58 -1.21
C ASN A 161 6.60 -0.49 -1.63
N HIS A 162 5.31 -0.18 -1.58
CA HIS A 162 4.26 -1.11 -1.98
C HIS A 162 3.20 -0.42 -2.84
N LEU A 163 2.85 -0.99 -3.99
CA LEU A 163 1.82 -0.44 -4.85
C LEU A 163 0.87 -1.55 -5.32
N CYS A 164 -0.40 -1.21 -5.38
CA CYS A 164 -1.46 -2.09 -5.86
C CYS A 164 -2.25 -1.36 -6.95
N PHE A 165 -2.22 -1.88 -8.18
CA PHE A 165 -2.85 -1.28 -9.34
C PHE A 165 -4.01 -2.17 -9.83
N GLY A 166 -5.17 -1.99 -9.21
CA GLY A 166 -6.30 -2.89 -9.36
C GLY A 166 -6.06 -4.24 -8.64
N ALA A 167 -6.97 -5.17 -8.85
CA ALA A 167 -6.93 -6.47 -8.16
C ALA A 167 -5.81 -7.41 -8.62
N ASP A 168 -5.16 -7.10 -9.75
CA ASP A 168 -4.28 -8.04 -10.44
C ASP A 168 -2.80 -7.65 -10.43
N ILE A 169 -2.47 -6.38 -10.23
CA ILE A 169 -1.09 -5.91 -10.34
C ILE A 169 -0.59 -5.43 -8.97
N PHE A 170 0.50 -6.03 -8.51
CA PHE A 170 1.16 -5.69 -7.27
C PHE A 170 2.63 -5.36 -7.55
N LEU A 171 3.13 -4.24 -7.00
CA LEU A 171 4.52 -3.84 -7.08
C LEU A 171 5.09 -3.77 -5.67
N LYS A 172 6.32 -4.28 -5.51
CA LYS A 172 7.06 -4.19 -4.25
C LYS A 172 8.50 -3.76 -4.55
N TYR A 173 8.98 -2.80 -3.76
CA TYR A 173 10.39 -2.43 -3.73
C TYR A 173 11.21 -3.50 -3.02
N TRP A 174 12.38 -3.76 -3.54
CA TRP A 174 13.32 -4.70 -2.99
C TRP A 174 14.72 -4.11 -3.00
N GLU A 175 15.35 -4.14 -1.84
CA GLU A 175 16.77 -3.82 -1.71
C GLU A 175 17.63 -5.02 -2.15
N THR A 176 18.80 -4.73 -2.68
CA THR A 176 19.79 -5.76 -3.08
C THR A 176 20.22 -6.63 -1.92
N SER A 177 20.24 -6.06 -0.71
CA SER A 177 20.59 -6.75 0.54
C SER A 177 19.54 -7.75 1.01
N TYR A 178 18.31 -7.68 0.48
CA TYR A 178 17.24 -8.57 0.94
C TYR A 178 17.43 -9.99 0.39
N PRO A 179 17.44 -11.02 1.25
CA PRO A 179 17.63 -12.41 0.80
C PRO A 179 16.47 -12.86 -0.07
N ARG A 180 16.74 -13.14 -1.33
CA ARG A 180 15.76 -13.64 -2.31
C ARG A 180 16.23 -14.96 -2.92
N ILE A 181 15.26 -15.74 -3.42
CA ILE A 181 15.54 -16.92 -4.24
C ILE A 181 16.28 -16.52 -5.52
N ASN A 182 15.92 -15.37 -6.10
CA ASN A 182 16.63 -14.78 -7.25
C ASN A 182 17.11 -13.37 -6.84
N PRO A 183 18.37 -13.24 -6.35
CA PRO A 183 18.90 -11.95 -5.93
C PRO A 183 18.92 -10.96 -7.08
N CYS A 184 18.43 -9.75 -6.86
CA CYS A 184 18.63 -8.65 -7.78
C CYS A 184 20.06 -8.13 -7.70
N THR A 185 20.61 -7.72 -8.82
CA THR A 185 21.95 -7.10 -8.88
C THR A 185 21.93 -5.62 -8.47
N GLN A 186 20.74 -5.05 -8.35
CA GLN A 186 20.49 -3.66 -7.96
C GLN A 186 19.12 -3.51 -7.33
N ASP A 187 18.91 -2.45 -6.56
CA ASP A 187 17.62 -2.11 -5.99
C ASP A 187 16.57 -1.91 -7.08
N SER A 188 15.39 -2.46 -6.88
CA SER A 188 14.37 -2.46 -7.93
C SER A 188 12.96 -2.66 -7.39
N TYR A 189 11.97 -2.18 -8.15
CA TYR A 189 10.58 -2.58 -7.99
C TYR A 189 10.30 -3.80 -8.85
N ALA A 190 9.87 -4.88 -8.23
CA ALA A 190 9.35 -6.03 -8.96
C ALA A 190 7.84 -5.84 -9.19
N VAL A 191 7.41 -6.04 -10.42
CA VAL A 191 6.01 -5.97 -10.86
C VAL A 191 5.48 -7.39 -10.99
N TYR A 192 4.45 -7.71 -10.23
CA TYR A 192 3.80 -9.03 -10.22
C TYR A 192 2.39 -8.93 -10.80
N GLN A 193 2.04 -9.88 -11.68
CA GLN A 193 0.67 -10.08 -12.12
C GLN A 193 0.10 -11.31 -11.43
N ILE A 194 -0.81 -11.08 -10.51
CA ILE A 194 -1.36 -12.09 -9.60
C ILE A 194 -2.88 -11.96 -9.56
N GLU A 195 -3.57 -12.72 -10.37
CA GLU A 195 -5.02 -12.63 -10.62
C GLU A 195 -5.84 -12.57 -9.31
N LYS A 196 -6.51 -11.42 -9.09
CA LYS A 196 -7.34 -11.12 -7.90
C LYS A 196 -6.65 -11.30 -6.55
N LEU A 197 -5.33 -11.30 -6.50
CA LEU A 197 -4.57 -11.43 -5.26
C LEU A 197 -3.85 -10.14 -4.85
N ALA A 198 -3.79 -9.11 -5.72
CA ALA A 198 -2.99 -7.92 -5.45
C ALA A 198 -3.48 -7.15 -4.22
N PHE A 199 -4.79 -7.05 -3.98
CA PHE A 199 -5.35 -6.40 -2.78
C PHE A 199 -4.97 -7.16 -1.51
N GLY A 200 -5.14 -8.48 -1.51
CA GLY A 200 -4.74 -9.33 -0.39
C GLY A 200 -3.24 -9.25 -0.11
N TYR A 201 -2.41 -9.26 -1.16
CA TYR A 201 -0.95 -9.12 -1.03
C TYR A 201 -0.55 -7.76 -0.46
N PHE A 202 -1.22 -6.68 -0.87
CA PHE A 202 -0.97 -5.35 -0.32
C PHE A 202 -1.26 -5.31 1.19
N ILE A 203 -2.43 -5.82 1.60
CA ILE A 203 -2.83 -5.89 3.02
C ILE A 203 -1.89 -6.81 3.80
N SER A 204 -1.53 -7.97 3.26
CA SER A 204 -0.62 -8.92 3.90
C SER A 204 0.77 -8.32 4.14
N ASN A 205 1.32 -7.60 3.16
CA ASN A 205 2.60 -6.90 3.33
C ASN A 205 2.51 -5.79 4.38
N LEU A 206 1.40 -5.03 4.43
CA LEU A 206 1.20 -4.03 5.49
C LEU A 206 1.20 -4.69 6.88
N ILE A 207 0.50 -5.81 7.05
CA ILE A 207 0.45 -6.54 8.33
C ILE A 207 1.84 -7.06 8.71
N GLU A 208 2.59 -7.61 7.75
CA GLU A 208 3.95 -8.10 7.96
C GLU A 208 4.89 -6.98 8.40
N ASP A 209 4.89 -5.86 7.68
CA ASP A 209 5.74 -4.70 8.01
C ASP A 209 5.39 -4.11 9.39
N ILE A 210 4.11 -4.02 9.73
CA ILE A 210 3.64 -3.59 11.06
C ILE A 210 4.11 -4.56 12.14
N HIS A 211 3.98 -5.87 11.91
CA HIS A 211 4.43 -6.87 12.88
C HIS A 211 5.93 -6.75 13.13
N ILE A 212 6.72 -6.62 12.07
CA ILE A 212 8.17 -6.41 12.18
C ILE A 212 8.48 -5.11 12.93
N ALA A 213 7.79 -4.02 12.63
CA ALA A 213 8.00 -2.72 13.29
C ALA A 213 7.66 -2.74 14.79
N LEU A 214 6.63 -3.51 15.20
CA LEU A 214 6.22 -3.62 16.60
C LEU A 214 7.03 -4.62 17.40
N HIS A 215 7.47 -5.73 16.80
CA HIS A 215 8.04 -6.86 17.51
C HIS A 215 9.50 -7.18 17.13
N GLY A 216 10.04 -6.56 16.08
CA GLY A 216 11.39 -6.84 15.57
C GLY A 216 11.57 -8.25 14.98
N GLN A 217 10.50 -8.96 14.72
CA GLN A 217 10.50 -10.35 14.26
C GLN A 217 9.62 -10.53 13.04
N GLN A 218 10.00 -11.44 12.15
CA GLN A 218 9.15 -11.84 11.03
C GLN A 218 7.92 -12.62 11.52
N LEU A 219 6.86 -12.61 10.71
CA LEU A 219 5.67 -13.42 10.97
C LEU A 219 6.01 -14.91 10.99
N PRO A 220 5.32 -15.72 11.82
CA PRO A 220 5.48 -17.16 11.82
C PRO A 220 5.22 -17.75 10.42
N ASN A 221 6.06 -18.71 10.00
CA ASN A 221 5.95 -19.40 8.69
C ASN A 221 4.56 -19.98 8.42
N ALA A 222 3.80 -20.33 9.46
CA ALA A 222 2.44 -20.82 9.32
C ALA A 222 1.49 -19.80 8.66
N LEU A 223 1.72 -18.50 8.84
CA LEU A 223 0.93 -17.42 8.25
C LEU A 223 1.32 -17.13 6.79
N ASN A 224 2.54 -17.50 6.37
CA ASN A 224 2.99 -17.24 5.00
C ASN A 224 2.08 -17.87 3.94
N ARG A 225 1.54 -19.06 4.21
CA ARG A 225 0.60 -19.72 3.28
C ARG A 225 -0.75 -19.01 3.18
N MET A 226 -1.17 -18.38 4.27
CA MET A 226 -2.40 -17.60 4.30
C MET A 226 -2.23 -16.23 3.63
N PHE A 227 -1.10 -15.57 3.88
CA PHE A 227 -0.83 -14.23 3.37
C PHE A 227 -0.39 -14.24 1.90
N TYR A 228 0.31 -15.30 1.47
CA TYR A 228 0.87 -15.39 0.13
C TYR A 228 0.53 -16.74 -0.54
N PRO A 229 -0.77 -17.02 -0.77
CA PRO A 229 -1.23 -18.33 -1.22
C PRO A 229 -1.06 -18.53 -2.72
N ILE A 230 0.18 -18.47 -3.20
CA ILE A 230 0.50 -18.75 -4.59
C ILE A 230 1.22 -20.11 -4.68
N GLU A 231 0.82 -20.94 -5.64
CA GLU A 231 1.57 -22.14 -5.97
C GLU A 231 2.93 -21.75 -6.56
N GLY A 232 3.99 -22.33 -6.01
CA GLY A 232 5.35 -21.96 -6.34
C GLY A 232 5.77 -20.69 -5.62
N THR A 233 6.43 -19.80 -6.34
CA THR A 233 6.86 -18.51 -5.83
C THR A 233 6.19 -17.37 -6.61
N LYS A 234 5.95 -16.22 -5.96
CA LYS A 234 5.48 -15.02 -6.66
C LYS A 234 6.40 -14.60 -7.81
N GLU A 235 7.67 -15.01 -7.78
CA GLU A 235 8.64 -14.75 -8.85
C GLU A 235 8.22 -15.38 -10.18
N ALA A 236 7.47 -16.49 -10.17
CA ALA A 236 6.89 -17.06 -11.38
C ALA A 236 5.85 -16.14 -12.06
N HIS A 237 5.28 -15.21 -11.29
CA HIS A 237 4.29 -14.23 -11.75
C HIS A 237 4.89 -12.83 -11.98
N LYS A 238 6.21 -12.70 -11.88
CA LYS A 238 6.91 -11.45 -12.13
C LYS A 238 6.87 -11.10 -13.62
N LYS A 239 6.43 -9.89 -13.95
CA LYS A 239 6.34 -9.37 -15.33
C LYS A 239 7.51 -8.47 -15.70
N ALA A 240 8.01 -7.70 -14.74
CA ALA A 240 9.06 -6.73 -14.99
C ALA A 240 9.80 -6.37 -13.69
N ASP A 241 11.00 -5.84 -13.86
CA ASP A 241 11.71 -5.08 -12.84
C ASP A 241 11.86 -3.63 -13.29
N ILE A 242 11.71 -2.70 -12.35
CA ILE A 242 11.97 -1.28 -12.54
C ILE A 242 13.18 -0.93 -11.68
N ALA A 243 14.33 -0.78 -12.31
CA ALA A 243 15.57 -0.48 -11.63
C ALA A 243 15.52 0.90 -10.96
N VAL A 244 16.05 0.99 -9.76
CA VAL A 244 16.33 2.25 -9.07
C VAL A 244 17.77 2.61 -9.41
N VAL A 245 17.96 3.75 -10.07
CA VAL A 245 19.30 4.24 -10.41
C VAL A 245 19.86 4.91 -9.16
N GLU A 246 20.95 4.38 -8.61
CA GLU A 246 21.72 5.07 -7.58
C GLU A 246 22.16 6.46 -8.12
N ARG A 247 21.90 7.50 -7.33
CA ARG A 247 22.35 8.86 -7.62
C ARG A 247 23.65 9.14 -6.89
#